data_0a5bdb5e8992da51a6d65a0f490a85b0
#
_entry.id   0a5bdb5e8992da51a6d65a0f490a85b0
#
_cell.length_a   1.000
_cell.length_b   1.000
_cell.length_c   1.000
_cell.angle_alpha   90.00
_cell.angle_beta   90.00
_cell.angle_gamma   90.00
#
_symmetry.space_group_name_H-M   'P 1'
#
loop_
_entity.id
_entity.type
_entity.pdbx_description
1 polymer ?
#
loop_
_entity_poly.entity_id
_entity_poly.type
_entity_poly.pdbx_seq_one_letter_code
_entity_poly.pdbx_strand_id
1 'polypeptide(L)'
;MIAYNKEWLENLRVLEQAEAYCDKAFINKDEFELTKRQYPIGFYMPNPVVRIGLFLLTLFIVAVGDGLLTLIATASNVIESPGWAFFLGIISYIALEGIVRTKHNFRSGVDDALVLVVTCQFAAGFGTMLARSESIDSNTQRLLFAIFLFLFTLILTVRFVDRLSAALSISSLFAAFFFAWNGMTTAGLATAPFLMMIVSAVTYFIALRISKKPGLANYIDCFKIIEMLSLVVIYASGNYYIVQTLGNALGPDKTVNKPLPMGGFFWSYTLLMPLVYVFYGLKRKDSILLRLGLALMVAAIATFRYYYHLLPTDIMLTIAGALTILIAWLTIRYLATPKHGFTYTDPGEKVLLDYLRIESLITAEIVSDMPSAPAHDDPRFGGGDFGGGGASESF
;
A
#
# COMPACT_ATOMS: atom_id res chain seq x y z
N MET A 1 -1.12 -2.32 -21.90
CA MET A 1 0.12 -3.06 -22.19
C MET A 1 1.10 -2.78 -21.06
N ILE A 2 1.64 -3.79 -20.38
CA ILE A 2 2.56 -3.65 -19.25
C ILE A 2 3.85 -2.95 -19.73
N ALA A 3 4.38 -2.01 -18.94
CA ALA A 3 5.62 -1.28 -19.27
C ALA A 3 6.88 -2.13 -19.09
N TYR A 4 6.80 -3.14 -18.23
CA TYR A 4 7.90 -4.03 -17.86
C TYR A 4 8.03 -5.23 -18.79
N ASN A 5 9.21 -5.85 -18.82
CA ASN A 5 9.44 -7.11 -19.52
C ASN A 5 8.63 -8.23 -18.85
N LYS A 6 7.77 -8.89 -19.64
CA LYS A 6 6.87 -9.93 -19.13
C LYS A 6 7.61 -11.19 -18.68
N GLU A 7 8.65 -11.59 -19.40
CA GLU A 7 9.48 -12.75 -19.06
C GLU A 7 10.14 -12.57 -17.69
N TRP A 8 10.70 -11.37 -17.42
CA TRP A 8 11.31 -11.06 -16.12
C TRP A 8 10.29 -11.02 -14.98
N LEU A 9 9.04 -10.59 -15.26
CA LEU A 9 7.96 -10.65 -14.28
C LEU A 9 7.53 -12.08 -13.96
N GLU A 10 7.53 -12.97 -14.96
CA GLU A 10 7.24 -14.38 -14.76
C GLU A 10 8.37 -15.06 -13.98
N ASN A 11 9.63 -14.79 -14.35
CA ASN A 11 10.81 -15.29 -13.65
C ASN A 11 10.83 -14.83 -12.19
N LEU A 12 10.54 -13.54 -11.95
CA LEU A 12 10.45 -12.99 -10.59
C LEU A 12 9.45 -13.75 -9.74
N ARG A 13 8.28 -14.04 -10.28
CA ARG A 13 7.25 -14.81 -9.55
C ARG A 13 7.71 -16.22 -9.20
N VAL A 14 8.43 -16.89 -10.12
CA VAL A 14 9.01 -18.21 -9.85
C VAL A 14 10.03 -18.10 -8.70
N LEU A 15 10.87 -17.07 -8.71
CA LEU A 15 11.86 -16.85 -7.66
C LEU A 15 11.24 -16.49 -6.32
N GLU A 16 10.21 -15.63 -6.28
CA GLU A 16 9.47 -15.32 -5.05
C GLU A 16 8.83 -16.59 -4.44
N GLN A 17 8.34 -17.51 -5.29
CA GLN A 17 7.81 -18.81 -4.83
C GLN A 17 8.93 -19.74 -4.33
N ALA A 18 10.05 -19.79 -5.05
CA ALA A 18 11.20 -20.60 -4.65
C ALA A 18 11.80 -20.07 -3.33
N GLU A 19 11.91 -18.75 -3.15
CA GLU A 19 12.35 -18.16 -1.89
C GLU A 19 11.42 -18.55 -0.73
N ALA A 20 10.10 -18.47 -0.92
CA ALA A 20 9.14 -18.90 0.08
C ALA A 20 9.23 -20.40 0.42
N TYR A 21 9.61 -21.25 -0.52
CA TYR A 21 9.86 -22.68 -0.28
C TYR A 21 11.20 -22.90 0.42
N CYS A 22 12.23 -22.12 0.11
CA CYS A 22 13.52 -22.17 0.80
C CYS A 22 13.38 -21.73 2.27
N ASP A 23 12.63 -20.65 2.53
CA ASP A 23 12.36 -20.16 3.90
C ASP A 23 11.60 -21.21 4.74
N LYS A 24 10.76 -22.01 4.10
CA LYS A 24 10.05 -23.14 4.73
C LYS A 24 10.84 -24.45 4.77
N ALA A 25 12.11 -24.41 4.39
CA ALA A 25 12.98 -25.58 4.30
C ALA A 25 12.45 -26.75 3.42
N PHE A 26 11.60 -26.44 2.42
CA PHE A 26 11.17 -27.43 1.42
C PHE A 26 12.22 -27.63 0.33
N ILE A 27 13.02 -26.61 0.04
CA ILE A 27 14.16 -26.67 -0.88
C ILE A 27 15.42 -26.14 -0.18
N ASN A 28 16.59 -26.65 -0.59
CA ASN A 28 17.87 -26.21 -0.08
C ASN A 28 18.32 -24.89 -0.71
N LYS A 29 19.30 -24.21 -0.05
CA LYS A 29 19.88 -22.97 -0.61
C LYS A 29 20.55 -23.20 -1.97
N ASP A 30 21.18 -24.35 -2.17
CA ASP A 30 21.82 -24.69 -3.44
C ASP A 30 20.79 -24.85 -4.57
N GLU A 31 19.67 -25.49 -4.29
CA GLU A 31 18.54 -25.60 -5.23
C GLU A 31 17.91 -24.24 -5.56
N PHE A 32 17.82 -23.36 -4.57
CA PHE A 32 17.38 -21.98 -4.77
C PHE A 32 18.34 -21.20 -5.67
N GLU A 33 19.66 -21.29 -5.45
CA GLU A 33 20.67 -20.65 -6.31
C GLU A 33 20.66 -21.21 -7.75
N LEU A 34 20.43 -22.51 -7.92
CA LEU A 34 20.23 -23.12 -9.25
C LEU A 34 18.99 -22.54 -9.94
N THR A 35 17.88 -22.40 -9.19
CA THR A 35 16.65 -21.80 -9.71
C THR A 35 16.88 -20.35 -10.13
N LYS A 36 17.64 -19.58 -9.34
CA LYS A 36 17.99 -18.19 -9.66
C LYS A 36 18.81 -18.05 -10.94
N ARG A 37 19.71 -18.99 -11.20
CA ARG A 37 20.49 -19.03 -12.45
C ARG A 37 19.62 -19.42 -13.65
N GLN A 38 18.65 -20.29 -13.48
CA GLN A 38 17.77 -20.75 -14.54
C GLN A 38 16.71 -19.69 -14.93
N TYR A 39 16.29 -18.85 -13.97
CA TYR A 39 15.28 -17.80 -14.15
C TYR A 39 15.88 -16.41 -13.90
N PRO A 40 16.74 -15.89 -14.82
CA PRO A 40 17.40 -14.61 -14.63
C PRO A 40 16.40 -13.46 -14.64
N ILE A 41 16.63 -12.47 -13.76
CA ILE A 41 15.85 -11.23 -13.67
C ILE A 41 16.80 -10.08 -14.01
N GLY A 42 16.33 -9.16 -14.87
CA GLY A 42 17.08 -7.94 -15.20
C GLY A 42 16.54 -6.70 -14.47
N PHE A 43 15.64 -6.85 -13.49
CA PHE A 43 15.11 -5.72 -12.72
C PHE A 43 16.07 -5.27 -11.63
N TYR A 44 16.20 -3.95 -11.46
CA TYR A 44 16.78 -3.37 -10.26
C TYR A 44 15.72 -3.33 -9.16
N MET A 45 15.90 -4.16 -8.13
CA MET A 45 15.03 -4.27 -6.96
C MET A 45 15.89 -4.16 -5.70
N PRO A 46 16.05 -2.97 -5.14
CA PRO A 46 16.83 -2.77 -3.94
C PRO A 46 16.12 -3.34 -2.71
N ASN A 47 16.88 -3.52 -1.62
CA ASN A 47 16.33 -3.92 -0.35
C ASN A 47 15.33 -2.86 0.20
N PRO A 48 14.43 -3.22 1.14
CA PRO A 48 13.38 -2.34 1.61
C PRO A 48 13.87 -0.99 2.16
N VAL A 49 15.04 -0.94 2.80
CA VAL A 49 15.60 0.30 3.38
C VAL A 49 16.05 1.25 2.27
N VAL A 50 16.82 0.74 1.30
CA VAL A 50 17.26 1.51 0.12
C VAL A 50 16.05 1.96 -0.71
N ARG A 51 15.04 1.11 -0.87
CA ARG A 51 13.79 1.45 -1.55
C ARG A 51 13.10 2.66 -0.91
N ILE A 52 12.98 2.70 0.42
CA ILE A 52 12.40 3.85 1.13
C ILE A 52 13.28 5.10 0.93
N GLY A 53 14.61 4.95 1.02
CA GLY A 53 15.54 6.06 0.78
C GLY A 53 15.41 6.62 -0.64
N LEU A 54 15.37 5.75 -1.66
CA LEU A 54 15.19 6.15 -3.06
C LEU A 54 13.82 6.79 -3.30
N PHE A 55 12.77 6.28 -2.67
CA PHE A 55 11.43 6.88 -2.73
C PHE A 55 11.44 8.32 -2.22
N LEU A 56 11.98 8.56 -1.02
CA LEU A 56 12.05 9.90 -0.43
C LEU A 56 12.96 10.83 -1.24
N LEU A 57 14.11 10.33 -1.69
CA LEU A 57 15.04 11.10 -2.53
C LEU A 57 14.38 11.51 -3.85
N THR A 58 13.65 10.61 -4.49
CA THR A 58 12.96 10.93 -5.75
C THR A 58 11.87 11.98 -5.53
N LEU A 59 11.07 11.86 -4.45
CA LEU A 59 10.09 12.89 -4.11
C LEU A 59 10.76 14.25 -3.92
N PHE A 60 11.90 14.29 -3.23
CA PHE A 60 12.65 15.53 -3.02
C PHE A 60 13.17 16.12 -4.34
N ILE A 61 13.79 15.30 -5.20
CA ILE A 61 14.31 15.74 -6.50
C ILE A 61 13.19 16.31 -7.38
N VAL A 62 12.04 15.61 -7.44
CA VAL A 62 10.90 16.08 -8.24
C VAL A 62 10.32 17.36 -7.65
N ALA A 63 10.18 17.46 -6.32
CA ALA A 63 9.67 18.67 -5.67
C ALA A 63 10.58 19.89 -5.94
N VAL A 64 11.90 19.71 -5.92
CA VAL A 64 12.87 20.77 -6.27
C VAL A 64 12.76 21.11 -7.75
N GLY A 65 12.67 20.12 -8.65
CA GLY A 65 12.51 20.34 -10.08
C GLY A 65 11.22 21.09 -10.43
N ASP A 66 10.08 20.67 -9.87
CA ASP A 66 8.79 21.32 -10.02
C ASP A 66 8.81 22.75 -9.45
N GLY A 67 9.48 22.93 -8.30
CA GLY A 67 9.67 24.24 -7.67
C GLY A 67 10.48 25.19 -8.56
N LEU A 68 11.58 24.73 -9.16
CA LEU A 68 12.39 25.51 -10.08
C LEU A 68 11.61 25.89 -11.35
N LEU A 69 10.91 24.94 -11.95
CA LEU A 69 10.06 25.20 -13.13
C LEU A 69 8.97 26.23 -12.80
N THR A 70 8.35 26.10 -11.61
CA THR A 70 7.34 27.05 -11.13
C THR A 70 7.96 28.43 -10.90
N LEU A 71 9.15 28.52 -10.33
CA LEU A 71 9.88 29.80 -10.16
C LEU A 71 10.13 30.49 -11.50
N ILE A 72 10.56 29.76 -12.51
CA ILE A 72 10.79 30.33 -13.87
C ILE A 72 9.46 30.82 -14.46
N ALA A 73 8.35 30.12 -14.19
CA ALA A 73 7.04 30.47 -14.70
C ALA A 73 6.34 31.59 -13.90
N THR A 74 6.89 32.07 -12.76
CA THR A 74 6.24 33.09 -11.92
C THR A 74 5.98 34.42 -12.64
N ALA A 75 6.78 34.74 -13.66
CA ALA A 75 6.58 35.93 -14.50
C ALA A 75 5.34 35.83 -15.40
N SER A 76 4.71 34.66 -15.50
CA SER A 76 3.54 34.41 -16.32
C SER A 76 2.37 33.96 -15.45
N ASN A 77 1.14 34.36 -15.78
CA ASN A 77 -0.07 33.93 -15.05
C ASN A 77 -0.43 32.45 -15.28
N VAL A 78 0.48 31.67 -15.86
CA VAL A 78 0.25 30.25 -16.21
C VAL A 78 0.17 29.35 -14.98
N ILE A 79 0.84 29.72 -13.89
CA ILE A 79 0.92 28.93 -12.64
C ILE A 79 -0.47 28.68 -12.05
N GLU A 80 -1.33 29.70 -12.10
CA GLU A 80 -2.70 29.56 -11.59
C GLU A 80 -3.57 28.65 -12.48
N SER A 81 -3.18 28.43 -13.73
CA SER A 81 -3.94 27.60 -14.67
C SER A 81 -3.91 26.12 -14.30
N PRO A 82 -5.04 25.38 -14.40
CA PRO A 82 -5.05 23.92 -14.30
C PRO A 82 -4.05 23.24 -15.23
N GLY A 83 -3.76 23.88 -16.39
CA GLY A 83 -2.80 23.40 -17.38
C GLY A 83 -1.37 23.27 -16.83
N TRP A 84 -0.99 24.07 -15.82
CA TRP A 84 0.34 23.99 -15.21
C TRP A 84 0.56 22.63 -14.52
N ALA A 85 -0.40 22.19 -13.72
CA ALA A 85 -0.31 20.90 -13.04
C ALA A 85 -0.31 19.71 -14.04
N PHE A 86 -1.07 19.79 -15.12
CA PHE A 86 -1.03 18.79 -16.20
C PHE A 86 0.32 18.80 -16.93
N PHE A 87 0.91 19.97 -17.17
CA PHE A 87 2.23 20.09 -17.79
C PHE A 87 3.32 19.40 -16.94
N LEU A 88 3.36 19.68 -15.63
CA LEU A 88 4.27 19.01 -14.70
C LEU A 88 4.01 17.51 -14.67
N GLY A 89 2.73 17.09 -14.67
CA GLY A 89 2.32 15.69 -14.71
C GLY A 89 2.81 14.95 -15.96
N ILE A 90 2.79 15.60 -17.12
CA ILE A 90 3.32 15.03 -18.36
C ILE A 90 4.83 14.86 -18.28
N ILE A 91 5.57 15.85 -17.77
CA ILE A 91 7.01 15.74 -17.58
C ILE A 91 7.36 14.58 -16.66
N SER A 92 6.69 14.49 -15.50
CA SER A 92 6.89 13.40 -14.54
C SER A 92 6.54 12.03 -15.14
N TYR A 93 5.49 11.95 -15.97
CA TYR A 93 5.11 10.72 -16.66
C TYR A 93 6.17 10.28 -17.69
N ILE A 94 6.73 11.24 -18.45
CA ILE A 94 7.81 10.96 -19.40
C ILE A 94 9.06 10.47 -18.65
N ALA A 95 9.39 11.08 -17.52
CA ALA A 95 10.49 10.64 -16.67
C ALA A 95 10.24 9.21 -16.13
N LEU A 96 9.05 8.92 -15.65
CA LEU A 96 8.64 7.59 -15.20
C LEU A 96 8.83 6.54 -16.31
N GLU A 97 8.27 6.79 -17.48
CA GLU A 97 8.36 5.86 -18.62
C GLU A 97 9.83 5.67 -19.06
N GLY A 98 10.63 6.75 -19.05
CA GLY A 98 12.06 6.73 -19.37
C GLY A 98 12.84 5.85 -18.38
N ILE A 99 12.65 6.05 -17.07
CA ILE A 99 13.36 5.31 -16.03
C ILE A 99 12.99 3.83 -16.06
N VAL A 100 11.70 3.51 -16.20
CA VAL A 100 11.24 2.11 -16.28
C VAL A 100 11.85 1.39 -17.49
N ARG A 101 11.94 2.07 -18.65
CA ARG A 101 12.47 1.44 -19.87
C ARG A 101 13.99 1.34 -19.90
N THR A 102 14.70 2.38 -19.40
CA THR A 102 16.17 2.45 -19.54
C THR A 102 16.91 1.84 -18.35
N LYS A 103 16.39 1.99 -17.15
CA LYS A 103 17.03 1.52 -15.92
C LYS A 103 16.39 0.24 -15.36
N HIS A 104 15.34 -0.26 -16.00
CA HIS A 104 14.62 -1.47 -15.59
C HIS A 104 14.21 -1.49 -14.10
N ASN A 105 13.93 -0.30 -13.55
CA ASN A 105 13.48 -0.17 -12.16
C ASN A 105 12.11 -0.81 -12.00
N PHE A 106 12.00 -1.73 -11.04
CA PHE A 106 10.74 -2.38 -10.66
C PHE A 106 10.65 -2.46 -9.14
N ARG A 107 9.65 -1.84 -8.54
CA ARG A 107 9.52 -1.74 -7.07
C ARG A 107 10.79 -1.20 -6.41
N SER A 108 11.44 -0.25 -7.06
CA SER A 108 12.73 0.29 -6.60
C SER A 108 12.58 1.48 -5.64
N GLY A 109 11.36 2.00 -5.49
CA GLY A 109 11.08 3.25 -4.79
C GLY A 109 11.06 4.46 -5.73
N VAL A 110 11.90 4.49 -6.76
CA VAL A 110 11.92 5.58 -7.75
C VAL A 110 10.65 5.55 -8.61
N ASP A 111 10.32 4.41 -9.16
CA ASP A 111 9.09 4.16 -9.92
C ASP A 111 7.84 4.38 -9.06
N ASP A 112 7.83 3.88 -7.83
CA ASP A 112 6.72 4.08 -6.88
C ASP A 112 6.49 5.58 -6.60
N ALA A 113 7.57 6.36 -6.37
CA ALA A 113 7.49 7.80 -6.12
C ALA A 113 6.99 8.58 -7.34
N LEU A 114 7.50 8.27 -8.53
CA LEU A 114 7.07 8.93 -9.76
C LEU A 114 5.62 8.63 -10.09
N VAL A 115 5.14 7.40 -9.91
CA VAL A 115 3.72 7.05 -10.07
C VAL A 115 2.84 7.88 -9.13
N LEU A 116 3.26 8.05 -7.87
CA LEU A 116 2.55 8.89 -6.90
C LEU A 116 2.52 10.35 -7.35
N VAL A 117 3.67 10.91 -7.73
CA VAL A 117 3.78 12.32 -8.18
C VAL A 117 2.91 12.58 -9.41
N VAL A 118 3.01 11.73 -10.42
CA VAL A 118 2.16 11.81 -11.63
C VAL A 118 0.69 11.81 -11.25
N THR A 119 0.28 10.91 -10.36
CA THR A 119 -1.10 10.84 -9.90
C THR A 119 -1.54 12.12 -9.19
N CYS A 120 -0.70 12.67 -8.29
CA CYS A 120 -0.99 13.90 -7.58
C CYS A 120 -1.09 15.12 -8.51
N GLN A 121 -0.18 15.23 -9.49
CA GLN A 121 -0.15 16.35 -10.43
C GLN A 121 -1.38 16.33 -11.35
N PHE A 122 -1.75 15.17 -11.91
CA PHE A 122 -2.96 15.06 -12.73
C PHE A 122 -4.24 15.26 -11.89
N ALA A 123 -4.28 14.75 -10.66
CA ALA A 123 -5.38 14.99 -9.74
C ALA A 123 -5.52 16.47 -9.38
N ALA A 124 -4.40 17.16 -9.12
CA ALA A 124 -4.39 18.61 -8.86
C ALA A 124 -4.89 19.41 -10.08
N GLY A 125 -4.42 19.08 -11.28
CA GLY A 125 -4.84 19.74 -12.52
C GLY A 125 -6.35 19.58 -12.77
N PHE A 126 -6.86 18.36 -12.63
CA PHE A 126 -8.29 18.10 -12.84
C PHE A 126 -9.15 18.69 -11.70
N GLY A 127 -8.68 18.61 -10.45
CA GLY A 127 -9.35 19.19 -9.30
C GLY A 127 -9.47 20.72 -9.40
N THR A 128 -8.39 21.40 -9.78
CA THR A 128 -8.41 22.87 -10.00
C THR A 128 -9.30 23.26 -11.17
N MET A 129 -9.35 22.45 -12.23
CA MET A 129 -10.27 22.66 -13.36
C MET A 129 -11.72 22.58 -12.91
N LEU A 130 -12.09 21.58 -12.12
CA LEU A 130 -13.44 21.44 -11.57
C LEU A 130 -13.80 22.55 -10.59
N ALA A 131 -12.87 22.93 -9.72
CA ALA A 131 -13.09 24.00 -8.72
C ALA A 131 -13.39 25.36 -9.35
N ARG A 132 -12.92 25.62 -10.57
CA ARG A 132 -13.20 26.84 -11.35
C ARG A 132 -14.54 26.79 -12.10
N SER A 133 -15.18 25.66 -12.16
CA SER A 133 -16.45 25.48 -12.84
C SER A 133 -17.60 25.81 -11.88
N GLU A 134 -18.03 27.08 -11.86
CA GLU A 134 -19.14 27.55 -11.00
C GLU A 134 -20.51 26.95 -11.40
N SER A 135 -20.61 26.42 -12.63
CA SER A 135 -21.88 25.87 -13.15
C SER A 135 -22.20 24.45 -12.68
N ILE A 136 -21.23 23.75 -12.05
CA ILE A 136 -21.37 22.36 -11.62
C ILE A 136 -21.55 22.32 -10.09
N ASP A 137 -22.59 21.63 -9.63
CA ASP A 137 -22.81 21.44 -8.20
C ASP A 137 -21.68 20.63 -7.54
N SER A 138 -21.49 20.85 -6.26
CA SER A 138 -20.35 20.25 -5.52
C SER A 138 -20.36 18.72 -5.45
N ASN A 139 -21.54 18.08 -5.48
CA ASN A 139 -21.63 16.62 -5.51
C ASN A 139 -21.19 16.06 -6.86
N THR A 140 -21.65 16.68 -7.96
CA THR A 140 -21.23 16.32 -9.32
C THR A 140 -19.74 16.58 -9.55
N GLN A 141 -19.17 17.67 -9.00
CA GLN A 141 -17.72 17.89 -9.06
C GLN A 141 -16.94 16.75 -8.39
N ARG A 142 -17.37 16.30 -7.20
CA ARG A 142 -16.74 15.17 -6.50
C ARG A 142 -16.88 13.86 -7.26
N LEU A 143 -18.05 13.62 -7.87
CA LEU A 143 -18.29 12.45 -8.71
C LEU A 143 -17.36 12.43 -9.92
N LEU A 144 -17.28 13.54 -10.66
CA LEU A 144 -16.40 13.65 -11.84
C LEU A 144 -14.94 13.47 -11.47
N PHE A 145 -14.52 14.06 -10.34
CA PHE A 145 -13.16 13.89 -9.81
C PHE A 145 -12.86 12.42 -9.46
N ALA A 146 -13.78 11.73 -8.80
CA ALA A 146 -13.64 10.33 -8.45
C ALA A 146 -13.58 9.42 -9.70
N ILE A 147 -14.41 9.68 -10.71
CA ILE A 147 -14.38 8.93 -11.98
C ILE A 147 -13.05 9.17 -12.72
N PHE A 148 -12.60 10.42 -12.81
CA PHE A 148 -11.31 10.75 -13.43
C PHE A 148 -10.17 10.04 -12.73
N LEU A 149 -10.09 10.12 -11.41
CA LEU A 149 -9.05 9.49 -10.60
C LEU A 149 -9.09 7.96 -10.75
N PHE A 150 -10.29 7.36 -10.76
CA PHE A 150 -10.45 5.92 -11.02
C PHE A 150 -9.87 5.51 -12.37
N LEU A 151 -10.28 6.16 -13.45
CA LEU A 151 -9.82 5.80 -14.79
C LEU A 151 -8.32 6.03 -14.96
N PHE A 152 -7.81 7.15 -14.46
CA PHE A 152 -6.40 7.49 -14.55
C PHE A 152 -5.52 6.49 -13.77
N THR A 153 -5.85 6.24 -12.51
CA THR A 153 -5.08 5.29 -11.68
C THR A 153 -5.26 3.85 -12.13
N LEU A 154 -6.40 3.48 -12.74
CA LEU A 154 -6.59 2.18 -13.37
C LEU A 154 -5.62 1.99 -14.56
N ILE A 155 -5.46 3.02 -15.40
CA ILE A 155 -4.49 2.99 -16.50
C ILE A 155 -3.07 2.80 -15.96
N LEU A 156 -2.69 3.54 -14.90
CA LEU A 156 -1.39 3.40 -14.26
C LEU A 156 -1.20 2.00 -13.66
N THR A 157 -2.22 1.45 -12.98
CA THR A 157 -2.21 0.10 -12.43
C THR A 157 -1.97 -0.95 -13.50
N VAL A 158 -2.69 -0.87 -14.63
CA VAL A 158 -2.53 -1.83 -15.73
C VAL A 158 -1.17 -1.66 -16.41
N ARG A 159 -0.63 -0.45 -16.48
CA ARG A 159 0.65 -0.17 -17.15
C ARG A 159 1.86 -0.53 -16.31
N PHE A 160 1.86 -0.15 -15.03
CA PHE A 160 3.02 -0.26 -14.14
C PHE A 160 2.88 -1.36 -13.07
N VAL A 161 1.77 -2.10 -13.05
CA VAL A 161 1.51 -3.17 -12.06
C VAL A 161 1.73 -2.67 -10.63
N ASP A 162 1.39 -1.40 -10.39
CA ASP A 162 1.68 -0.73 -9.14
C ASP A 162 0.56 -0.93 -8.11
N ARG A 163 0.98 -1.23 -6.87
CA ARG A 163 0.08 -1.50 -5.74
C ARG A 163 -0.64 -0.25 -5.25
N LEU A 164 0.06 0.90 -5.23
CA LEU A 164 -0.50 2.16 -4.77
C LEU A 164 -1.56 2.68 -5.74
N SER A 165 -1.28 2.62 -7.04
CA SER A 165 -2.26 2.96 -8.09
C SER A 165 -3.49 2.06 -8.02
N ALA A 166 -3.33 0.76 -7.74
CA ALA A 166 -4.45 -0.16 -7.54
C ALA A 166 -5.30 0.23 -6.32
N ALA A 167 -4.65 0.62 -5.21
CA ALA A 167 -5.33 1.11 -4.02
C ALA A 167 -6.13 2.39 -4.29
N LEU A 168 -5.53 3.36 -4.98
CA LEU A 168 -6.19 4.61 -5.35
C LEU A 168 -7.33 4.37 -6.35
N SER A 169 -7.15 3.47 -7.30
CA SER A 169 -8.17 3.11 -8.29
C SER A 169 -9.42 2.55 -7.61
N ILE A 170 -9.26 1.56 -6.74
CA ILE A 170 -10.44 0.97 -6.07
C ILE A 170 -11.08 1.93 -5.07
N SER A 171 -10.29 2.75 -4.36
CA SER A 171 -10.82 3.75 -3.44
C SER A 171 -11.62 4.84 -4.17
N SER A 172 -11.13 5.31 -5.32
CA SER A 172 -11.85 6.28 -6.14
C SER A 172 -13.08 5.68 -6.83
N LEU A 173 -13.07 4.39 -7.18
CA LEU A 173 -14.26 3.67 -7.63
C LEU A 173 -15.36 3.68 -6.56
N PHE A 174 -15.01 3.35 -5.32
CA PHE A 174 -15.96 3.40 -4.21
C PHE A 174 -16.48 4.83 -3.97
N ALA A 175 -15.61 5.83 -4.05
CA ALA A 175 -16.03 7.23 -3.95
C ALA A 175 -17.00 7.62 -5.10
N ALA A 176 -16.74 7.16 -6.32
CA ALA A 176 -17.63 7.41 -7.46
C ALA A 176 -19.03 6.80 -7.24
N PHE A 177 -19.11 5.56 -6.78
CA PHE A 177 -20.40 4.94 -6.44
C PHE A 177 -21.12 5.69 -5.31
N PHE A 178 -20.40 6.13 -4.30
CA PHE A 178 -20.96 6.89 -3.19
C PHE A 178 -21.56 8.23 -3.66
N PHE A 179 -20.80 9.03 -4.41
CA PHE A 179 -21.27 10.34 -4.90
C PHE A 179 -22.36 10.23 -5.97
N ALA A 180 -22.29 9.19 -6.83
CA ALA A 180 -23.35 8.93 -7.80
C ALA A 180 -24.68 8.62 -7.09
N TRP A 181 -24.65 7.75 -6.08
CA TRP A 181 -25.83 7.39 -5.31
C TRP A 181 -26.41 8.57 -4.54
N ASN A 182 -25.54 9.36 -3.90
CA ASN A 182 -25.94 10.56 -3.18
C ASN A 182 -26.59 11.63 -4.09
N GLY A 183 -26.19 11.69 -5.35
CA GLY A 183 -26.80 12.60 -6.35
C GLY A 183 -28.11 12.08 -6.94
N MET A 184 -28.36 10.77 -6.93
CA MET A 184 -29.54 10.16 -7.57
C MET A 184 -30.79 10.15 -6.69
N THR A 185 -30.63 10.14 -5.37
CA THR A 185 -31.75 9.96 -4.44
C THR A 185 -31.75 10.97 -3.31
N THR A 186 -32.93 11.47 -2.93
CA THR A 186 -33.10 12.38 -1.77
C THR A 186 -32.71 11.69 -0.44
N ALA A 187 -32.83 10.36 -0.35
CA ALA A 187 -32.39 9.55 0.76
C ALA A 187 -31.00 8.95 0.54
N GLY A 188 -30.24 9.45 -0.45
CA GLY A 188 -28.96 8.88 -0.87
C GLY A 188 -27.98 8.71 0.29
N LEU A 189 -27.80 9.73 1.10
CA LEU A 189 -26.89 9.70 2.24
C LEU A 189 -27.27 8.67 3.32
N ALA A 190 -28.59 8.50 3.57
CA ALA A 190 -29.07 7.53 4.57
C ALA A 190 -28.96 6.08 4.09
N THR A 191 -29.07 5.84 2.80
CA THR A 191 -29.02 4.50 2.19
C THR A 191 -27.63 4.13 1.65
N ALA A 192 -26.73 5.11 1.50
CA ALA A 192 -25.36 4.90 1.01
C ALA A 192 -24.58 3.81 1.78
N PRO A 193 -24.67 3.67 3.11
CA PRO A 193 -23.98 2.60 3.83
C PRO A 193 -24.32 1.21 3.29
N PHE A 194 -25.60 0.93 3.03
CA PHE A 194 -26.04 -0.37 2.53
C PHE A 194 -25.59 -0.62 1.09
N LEU A 195 -25.67 0.42 0.23
CA LEU A 195 -25.14 0.32 -1.11
C LEU A 195 -23.64 0.01 -1.10
N MET A 196 -22.87 0.72 -0.26
CA MET A 196 -21.44 0.54 -0.17
C MET A 196 -21.06 -0.85 0.36
N MET A 197 -21.84 -1.42 1.29
CA MET A 197 -21.68 -2.82 1.72
C MET A 197 -21.83 -3.79 0.54
N ILE A 198 -22.86 -3.58 -0.30
CA ILE A 198 -23.13 -4.45 -1.45
C ILE A 198 -22.03 -4.29 -2.50
N VAL A 199 -21.72 -3.06 -2.90
CA VAL A 199 -20.69 -2.79 -3.92
C VAL A 199 -19.33 -3.32 -3.51
N SER A 200 -18.93 -3.11 -2.26
CA SER A 200 -17.64 -3.59 -1.77
C SER A 200 -17.60 -5.12 -1.64
N ALA A 201 -18.71 -5.76 -1.25
CA ALA A 201 -18.81 -7.22 -1.23
C ALA A 201 -18.72 -7.81 -2.66
N VAL A 202 -19.43 -7.23 -3.62
CA VAL A 202 -19.35 -7.63 -5.04
C VAL A 202 -17.92 -7.47 -5.56
N THR A 203 -17.27 -6.33 -5.27
CA THR A 203 -15.89 -6.07 -5.68
C THR A 203 -14.93 -7.09 -5.10
N TYR A 204 -15.07 -7.43 -3.82
CA TYR A 204 -14.27 -8.47 -3.16
C TYR A 204 -14.40 -9.83 -3.87
N PHE A 205 -15.63 -10.27 -4.15
CA PHE A 205 -15.85 -11.55 -4.83
C PHE A 205 -15.36 -11.54 -6.28
N ILE A 206 -15.48 -10.42 -6.99
CA ILE A 206 -14.93 -10.23 -8.33
C ILE A 206 -13.40 -10.34 -8.28
N ALA A 207 -12.74 -9.64 -7.36
CA ALA A 207 -11.28 -9.68 -7.19
C ALA A 207 -10.80 -11.12 -6.92
N LEU A 208 -11.43 -11.82 -5.97
CA LEU A 208 -11.13 -13.23 -5.67
C LEU A 208 -11.26 -14.18 -6.86
N ARG A 209 -12.22 -13.93 -7.75
CA ARG A 209 -12.40 -14.77 -8.95
C ARG A 209 -11.39 -14.44 -10.04
N ILE A 210 -11.13 -13.15 -10.23
CA ILE A 210 -10.24 -12.67 -11.28
C ILE A 210 -8.77 -12.97 -10.94
N SER A 211 -8.36 -12.86 -9.67
CA SER A 211 -7.00 -13.17 -9.21
C SER A 211 -6.54 -14.60 -9.54
N LYS A 212 -7.49 -15.53 -9.71
CA LYS A 212 -7.21 -16.93 -10.05
C LYS A 212 -7.01 -17.20 -11.55
N LYS A 213 -7.21 -16.18 -12.42
CA LYS A 213 -7.04 -16.35 -13.86
C LYS A 213 -5.54 -16.34 -14.23
N PRO A 214 -5.01 -17.36 -14.95
CA PRO A 214 -3.57 -17.46 -15.25
C PRO A 214 -3.03 -16.27 -16.03
N GLY A 215 -3.81 -15.67 -16.94
CA GLY A 215 -3.40 -14.51 -17.72
C GLY A 215 -3.22 -13.19 -16.91
N LEU A 216 -3.67 -13.15 -15.65
CA LEU A 216 -3.60 -11.99 -14.77
C LEU A 216 -2.66 -12.20 -13.57
N ALA A 217 -1.82 -13.22 -13.63
CA ALA A 217 -0.91 -13.61 -12.56
C ALA A 217 0.06 -12.47 -12.16
N ASN A 218 0.46 -11.60 -13.09
CA ASN A 218 1.33 -10.46 -12.81
C ASN A 218 0.65 -9.37 -11.93
N TYR A 219 -0.68 -9.35 -11.87
CA TYR A 219 -1.47 -8.40 -11.07
C TYR A 219 -1.92 -8.96 -9.72
N ILE A 220 -1.39 -10.12 -9.30
CA ILE A 220 -1.84 -10.82 -8.09
C ILE A 220 -1.75 -9.93 -6.84
N ASP A 221 -0.70 -9.14 -6.73
CA ASP A 221 -0.51 -8.22 -5.61
C ASP A 221 -1.47 -7.02 -5.66
N CYS A 222 -1.80 -6.53 -6.87
CA CYS A 222 -2.83 -5.51 -7.05
C CYS A 222 -4.20 -6.06 -6.62
N PHE A 223 -4.53 -7.30 -6.98
CA PHE A 223 -5.79 -7.94 -6.54
C PHE A 223 -5.84 -8.15 -5.03
N LYS A 224 -4.73 -8.54 -4.38
CA LYS A 224 -4.68 -8.62 -2.91
C LYS A 224 -4.99 -7.28 -2.22
N ILE A 225 -4.49 -6.17 -2.78
CA ILE A 225 -4.80 -4.82 -2.28
C ILE A 225 -6.29 -4.50 -2.49
N ILE A 226 -6.85 -4.82 -3.65
CA ILE A 226 -8.27 -4.63 -3.95
C ILE A 226 -9.14 -5.46 -2.99
N GLU A 227 -8.79 -6.72 -2.74
CA GLU A 227 -9.46 -7.61 -1.79
C GLU A 227 -9.43 -7.01 -0.37
N MET A 228 -8.24 -6.58 0.09
CA MET A 228 -8.06 -5.98 1.41
C MET A 228 -8.88 -4.69 1.58
N LEU A 229 -8.80 -3.77 0.61
CA LEU A 229 -9.56 -2.51 0.67
C LEU A 229 -11.06 -2.72 0.57
N SER A 230 -11.51 -3.68 -0.23
CA SER A 230 -12.94 -4.05 -0.28
C SER A 230 -13.44 -4.52 1.08
N LEU A 231 -12.68 -5.36 1.79
CA LEU A 231 -13.02 -5.80 3.15
C LEU A 231 -13.03 -4.63 4.15
N VAL A 232 -12.07 -3.70 4.03
CA VAL A 232 -12.06 -2.47 4.84
C VAL A 232 -13.33 -1.65 4.59
N VAL A 233 -13.72 -1.46 3.33
CA VAL A 233 -14.91 -0.68 2.98
C VAL A 233 -16.20 -1.39 3.42
N ILE A 234 -16.28 -2.72 3.35
CA ILE A 234 -17.41 -3.48 3.93
C ILE A 234 -17.58 -3.10 5.41
N TYR A 235 -16.49 -3.15 6.19
CA TYR A 235 -16.56 -2.78 7.60
C TYR A 235 -16.87 -1.30 7.81
N ALA A 236 -16.18 -0.40 7.10
CA ALA A 236 -16.32 1.05 7.21
C ALA A 236 -17.76 1.50 6.94
N SER A 237 -18.42 0.88 5.95
CA SER A 237 -19.80 1.20 5.57
C SER A 237 -20.82 0.90 6.67
N GLY A 238 -20.51 -0.03 7.59
CA GLY A 238 -21.38 -0.36 8.72
C GLY A 238 -20.85 0.12 10.07
N ASN A 239 -19.68 0.75 10.12
CA ASN A 239 -19.15 1.27 11.37
C ASN A 239 -19.91 2.53 11.80
N TYR A 240 -20.44 2.51 13.02
CA TYR A 240 -21.28 3.57 13.57
C TYR A 240 -20.61 4.95 13.51
N TYR A 241 -19.33 5.04 13.90
CA TYR A 241 -18.57 6.29 13.88
C TYR A 241 -18.42 6.86 12.47
N ILE A 242 -18.04 6.01 11.51
CA ILE A 242 -17.80 6.43 10.12
C ILE A 242 -19.11 6.91 9.50
N VAL A 243 -20.19 6.14 9.65
CA VAL A 243 -21.51 6.48 9.07
C VAL A 243 -22.04 7.80 9.68
N GLN A 244 -21.90 7.99 10.99
CA GLN A 244 -22.34 9.22 11.64
C GLN A 244 -21.50 10.42 11.23
N THR A 245 -20.17 10.28 11.21
CA THR A 245 -19.26 11.37 10.83
C THR A 245 -19.47 11.79 9.38
N LEU A 246 -19.62 10.82 8.48
CA LEU A 246 -19.88 11.07 7.06
C LEU A 246 -21.27 11.70 6.84
N GLY A 247 -22.28 11.21 7.57
CA GLY A 247 -23.63 11.77 7.56
C GLY A 247 -23.65 13.25 8.01
N ASN A 248 -22.92 13.58 9.07
CA ASN A 248 -22.80 14.95 9.57
C ASN A 248 -22.00 15.86 8.63
N ALA A 249 -20.94 15.34 7.99
CA ALA A 249 -20.09 16.12 7.09
C ALA A 249 -20.76 16.46 5.74
N LEU A 250 -21.60 15.58 5.25
CA LEU A 250 -22.23 15.71 3.92
C LEU A 250 -23.75 16.01 3.97
N GLY A 251 -24.35 15.91 5.16
CA GLY A 251 -25.77 16.20 5.34
C GLY A 251 -26.09 17.70 5.24
N PRO A 252 -27.35 18.04 4.91
CA PRO A 252 -27.79 19.43 4.82
C PRO A 252 -27.76 20.15 6.16
N ASP A 253 -28.05 19.43 7.24
CA ASP A 253 -28.00 19.96 8.61
C ASP A 253 -26.65 19.60 9.25
N LYS A 254 -25.75 20.56 9.34
CA LYS A 254 -24.48 20.42 10.07
C LYS A 254 -24.67 20.37 11.61
N THR A 255 -25.84 19.99 12.08
CA THR A 255 -26.14 19.87 13.51
C THR A 255 -25.47 18.62 14.05
N VAL A 256 -24.48 18.85 14.87
CA VAL A 256 -23.72 17.86 15.63
C VAL A 256 -24.68 16.99 16.46
N ASN A 257 -24.56 15.65 16.31
CA ASN A 257 -25.20 14.62 17.15
C ASN A 257 -26.67 14.28 16.92
N LYS A 258 -27.15 14.32 15.68
CA LYS A 258 -28.43 13.68 15.40
C LYS A 258 -28.25 12.15 15.47
N PRO A 259 -29.04 11.39 16.29
CA PRO A 259 -28.90 9.96 16.35
C PRO A 259 -29.17 9.33 14.98
N LEU A 260 -28.29 8.39 14.59
CA LEU A 260 -28.43 7.68 13.32
C LEU A 260 -29.74 6.90 13.28
N PRO A 261 -30.53 6.97 12.18
CA PRO A 261 -31.59 6.02 11.97
C PRO A 261 -30.96 4.61 11.95
N MET A 262 -31.60 3.65 12.62
CA MET A 262 -31.10 2.29 12.79
C MET A 262 -29.76 2.19 13.56
N GLY A 263 -29.50 3.09 14.52
CA GLY A 263 -28.24 3.11 15.30
C GLY A 263 -27.88 1.76 15.94
N GLY A 264 -28.88 1.01 16.42
CA GLY A 264 -28.67 -0.35 16.97
C GLY A 264 -28.08 -1.33 15.95
N PHE A 265 -28.47 -1.26 14.68
CA PHE A 265 -27.88 -2.08 13.61
C PHE A 265 -26.40 -1.72 13.42
N PHE A 266 -26.05 -0.46 13.30
CA PHE A 266 -24.67 -0.01 13.09
C PHE A 266 -23.77 -0.33 14.29
N TRP A 267 -24.30 -0.27 15.53
CA TRP A 267 -23.56 -0.70 16.72
C TRP A 267 -23.30 -2.20 16.73
N SER A 268 -24.32 -3.01 16.46
CA SER A 268 -24.17 -4.46 16.37
C SER A 268 -23.19 -4.84 15.29
N TYR A 269 -23.28 -4.19 14.12
CA TYR A 269 -22.37 -4.42 13.00
C TYR A 269 -20.92 -4.07 13.35
N THR A 270 -20.69 -2.90 13.97
CA THR A 270 -19.35 -2.43 14.39
C THR A 270 -18.65 -3.45 15.27
N LEU A 271 -19.38 -4.10 16.19
CA LEU A 271 -18.80 -5.04 17.14
C LEU A 271 -18.69 -6.47 16.58
N LEU A 272 -19.68 -6.92 15.79
CA LEU A 272 -19.72 -8.30 15.32
C LEU A 272 -18.85 -8.56 14.09
N MET A 273 -18.74 -7.60 13.15
CA MET A 273 -18.01 -7.83 11.90
C MET A 273 -16.52 -8.15 12.07
N PRO A 274 -15.75 -7.51 12.96
CA PRO A 274 -14.36 -7.91 13.20
C PRO A 274 -14.25 -9.35 13.69
N LEU A 275 -15.17 -9.81 14.56
CA LEU A 275 -15.21 -11.19 15.04
C LEU A 275 -15.51 -12.18 13.91
N VAL A 276 -16.43 -11.82 13.01
CA VAL A 276 -16.73 -12.61 11.81
C VAL A 276 -15.49 -12.74 10.93
N TYR A 277 -14.73 -11.66 10.74
CA TYR A 277 -13.48 -11.70 9.95
C TYR A 277 -12.43 -12.59 10.58
N VAL A 278 -12.23 -12.50 11.89
CA VAL A 278 -11.29 -13.37 12.62
C VAL A 278 -11.73 -14.83 12.50
N PHE A 279 -13.01 -15.12 12.73
CA PHE A 279 -13.55 -16.49 12.65
C PHE A 279 -13.38 -17.10 11.25
N TYR A 280 -13.76 -16.36 10.20
CA TYR A 280 -13.61 -16.84 8.83
C TYR A 280 -12.13 -16.89 8.40
N GLY A 281 -11.30 -15.96 8.86
CA GLY A 281 -9.85 -15.97 8.64
C GLY A 281 -9.21 -17.25 9.19
N LEU A 282 -9.56 -17.61 10.43
CA LEU A 282 -9.12 -18.88 11.04
C LEU A 282 -9.65 -20.08 10.27
N LYS A 283 -10.96 -20.13 9.98
CA LYS A 283 -11.59 -21.27 9.29
C LYS A 283 -11.02 -21.51 7.90
N ARG A 284 -10.71 -20.44 7.13
CA ARG A 284 -10.17 -20.52 5.77
C ARG A 284 -8.65 -20.52 5.72
N LYS A 285 -7.98 -20.34 6.86
CA LYS A 285 -6.51 -20.16 6.95
C LYS A 285 -6.03 -18.99 6.08
N ASP A 286 -6.84 -17.93 6.02
CA ASP A 286 -6.56 -16.71 5.26
C ASP A 286 -5.92 -15.67 6.18
N SER A 287 -4.61 -15.44 5.98
CA SER A 287 -3.83 -14.51 6.80
C SER A 287 -4.26 -13.04 6.61
N ILE A 288 -4.74 -12.66 5.40
CA ILE A 288 -5.21 -11.30 5.12
C ILE A 288 -6.47 -11.01 5.94
N LEU A 289 -7.44 -11.91 5.87
CA LEU A 289 -8.71 -11.77 6.58
C LEU A 289 -8.51 -11.79 8.10
N LEU A 290 -7.58 -12.61 8.60
CA LEU A 290 -7.25 -12.69 10.02
C LEU A 290 -6.59 -11.40 10.53
N ARG A 291 -5.50 -10.96 9.86
CA ARG A 291 -4.77 -9.73 10.23
C ARG A 291 -5.69 -8.51 10.16
N LEU A 292 -6.51 -8.42 9.12
CA LEU A 292 -7.48 -7.34 8.97
C LEU A 292 -8.54 -7.40 10.07
N GLY A 293 -9.09 -8.58 10.37
CA GLY A 293 -10.07 -8.75 11.44
C GLY A 293 -9.55 -8.28 12.80
N LEU A 294 -8.28 -8.59 13.14
CA LEU A 294 -7.63 -8.10 14.35
C LEU A 294 -7.47 -6.57 14.34
N ALA A 295 -7.04 -5.98 13.22
CA ALA A 295 -6.92 -4.52 13.10
C ALA A 295 -8.28 -3.83 13.23
N LEU A 296 -9.33 -4.38 12.63
CA LEU A 296 -10.70 -3.85 12.72
C LEU A 296 -11.30 -4.02 14.11
N MET A 297 -10.86 -5.01 14.89
CA MET A 297 -11.25 -5.14 16.30
C MET A 297 -10.72 -3.95 17.12
N VAL A 298 -9.49 -3.52 16.88
CA VAL A 298 -8.95 -2.30 17.50
C VAL A 298 -9.77 -1.08 17.09
N ALA A 299 -10.15 -0.96 15.81
CA ALA A 299 -11.01 0.12 15.33
C ALA A 299 -12.41 0.09 15.97
N ALA A 300 -13.00 -1.09 16.20
CA ALA A 300 -14.27 -1.24 16.91
C ALA A 300 -14.17 -0.75 18.37
N ILE A 301 -13.09 -1.14 19.05
CA ILE A 301 -12.82 -0.68 20.43
C ILE A 301 -12.64 0.85 20.47
N ALA A 302 -11.90 1.42 19.52
CA ALA A 302 -11.71 2.85 19.39
C ALA A 302 -13.05 3.59 19.15
N THR A 303 -13.91 3.04 18.28
CA THR A 303 -15.27 3.57 18.05
C THR A 303 -16.10 3.53 19.32
N PHE A 304 -16.10 2.41 20.02
CA PHE A 304 -16.83 2.29 21.29
C PHE A 304 -16.38 3.30 22.32
N ARG A 305 -15.06 3.46 22.47
CA ARG A 305 -14.47 4.42 23.38
C ARG A 305 -14.81 5.88 23.04
N TYR A 306 -14.87 6.23 21.76
CA TYR A 306 -15.19 7.60 21.33
C TYR A 306 -16.57 8.04 21.83
N TYR A 307 -17.54 7.13 21.90
CA TYR A 307 -18.91 7.44 22.38
C TYR A 307 -19.12 7.18 23.86
N TYR A 308 -18.42 6.21 24.44
CA TYR A 308 -18.60 5.79 25.83
C TYR A 308 -17.29 5.99 26.62
N HIS A 309 -17.21 7.06 27.36
CA HIS A 309 -16.05 7.38 28.21
C HIS A 309 -16.15 6.63 29.56
N LEU A 310 -16.27 5.30 29.53
CA LEU A 310 -16.53 4.48 30.72
C LEU A 310 -15.34 4.44 31.69
N LEU A 311 -14.09 4.55 31.20
CA LEU A 311 -12.87 4.46 32.01
C LEU A 311 -11.80 5.44 31.52
N PRO A 312 -10.93 5.94 32.44
CA PRO A 312 -9.71 6.67 32.04
C PRO A 312 -8.89 5.88 31.03
N THR A 313 -8.19 6.59 30.14
CA THR A 313 -7.43 5.99 29.03
C THR A 313 -6.44 4.95 29.49
N ASP A 314 -5.75 5.27 30.59
CA ASP A 314 -4.65 4.48 31.13
C ASP A 314 -5.13 3.12 31.66
N ILE A 315 -6.26 3.12 32.37
CA ILE A 315 -6.88 1.90 32.93
C ILE A 315 -7.40 1.03 31.78
N MET A 316 -8.06 1.60 30.78
CA MET A 316 -8.57 0.85 29.64
C MET A 316 -7.45 0.24 28.80
N LEU A 317 -6.37 0.98 28.56
CA LEU A 317 -5.22 0.49 27.79
C LEU A 317 -4.51 -0.65 28.55
N THR A 318 -4.40 -0.53 29.87
CA THR A 318 -3.82 -1.56 30.74
C THR A 318 -4.67 -2.84 30.74
N ILE A 319 -6.00 -2.72 30.86
CA ILE A 319 -6.92 -3.87 30.82
C ILE A 319 -6.89 -4.52 29.43
N ALA A 320 -6.94 -3.71 28.34
CA ALA A 320 -6.89 -4.25 26.98
C ALA A 320 -5.56 -4.96 26.69
N GLY A 321 -4.43 -4.39 27.13
CA GLY A 321 -3.12 -5.01 27.03
C GLY A 321 -3.02 -6.32 27.80
N ALA A 322 -3.44 -6.33 29.07
CA ALA A 322 -3.45 -7.52 29.90
C ALA A 322 -4.34 -8.64 29.32
N LEU A 323 -5.52 -8.28 28.79
CA LEU A 323 -6.45 -9.22 28.17
C LEU A 323 -5.87 -9.79 26.86
N THR A 324 -5.21 -8.97 26.06
CA THR A 324 -4.51 -9.40 24.83
C THR A 324 -3.40 -10.38 25.15
N ILE A 325 -2.57 -10.10 26.17
CA ILE A 325 -1.51 -10.98 26.62
C ILE A 325 -2.08 -12.31 27.13
N LEU A 326 -3.17 -12.26 27.91
CA LEU A 326 -3.84 -13.45 28.42
C LEU A 326 -4.39 -14.32 27.28
N ILE A 327 -5.08 -13.72 26.31
CA ILE A 327 -5.60 -14.44 25.14
C ILE A 327 -4.46 -15.05 24.33
N ALA A 328 -3.39 -14.30 24.06
CA ALA A 328 -2.22 -14.80 23.36
C ALA A 328 -1.59 -16.00 24.09
N TRP A 329 -1.40 -15.89 25.41
CA TRP A 329 -0.86 -16.96 26.23
C TRP A 329 -1.75 -18.21 26.23
N LEU A 330 -3.06 -18.04 26.38
CA LEU A 330 -4.02 -19.15 26.31
C LEU A 330 -4.01 -19.83 24.94
N THR A 331 -3.92 -19.03 23.86
CA THR A 331 -3.87 -19.53 22.48
C THR A 331 -2.59 -20.32 22.23
N ILE A 332 -1.44 -19.80 22.62
CA ILE A 332 -0.15 -20.50 22.54
C ILE A 332 -0.20 -21.82 23.31
N ARG A 333 -0.71 -21.80 24.54
CA ARG A 333 -0.83 -23.00 25.37
C ARG A 333 -1.81 -24.02 24.78
N TYR A 334 -2.91 -23.57 24.19
CA TYR A 334 -3.91 -24.44 23.53
C TYR A 334 -3.35 -25.06 22.24
N LEU A 335 -2.54 -24.33 21.48
CA LEU A 335 -1.93 -24.77 20.21
C LEU A 335 -0.52 -25.38 20.39
N ALA A 336 -0.07 -25.59 21.62
CA ALA A 336 1.21 -26.26 21.90
C ALA A 336 1.27 -27.68 21.27
N THR A 337 0.12 -28.33 21.15
CA THR A 337 -0.07 -29.51 20.30
C THR A 337 -0.86 -29.09 19.05
N PRO A 338 -0.42 -29.46 17.82
CA PRO A 338 -1.17 -29.13 16.61
C PRO A 338 -2.61 -29.65 16.69
N LYS A 339 -3.58 -28.75 16.61
CA LYS A 339 -5.02 -29.08 16.65
C LYS A 339 -5.72 -28.54 15.41
N HIS A 340 -6.50 -29.37 14.74
CA HIS A 340 -7.28 -29.01 13.55
C HIS A 340 -6.45 -28.38 12.42
N GLY A 341 -5.14 -28.70 12.35
CA GLY A 341 -4.22 -28.17 11.37
C GLY A 341 -3.71 -26.74 11.67
N PHE A 342 -3.87 -26.29 12.92
CA PHE A 342 -3.24 -25.08 13.45
C PHE A 342 -2.11 -25.46 14.41
N THR A 343 -1.00 -24.73 14.31
CA THR A 343 0.14 -24.78 15.22
C THR A 343 0.59 -23.35 15.53
N TYR A 344 1.22 -23.14 16.68
CA TYR A 344 1.84 -21.86 17.01
C TYR A 344 3.24 -21.74 16.44
N THR A 345 3.83 -22.85 15.96
CA THR A 345 5.17 -22.87 15.39
C THR A 345 5.19 -22.07 14.09
N ASP A 346 5.94 -20.99 14.08
CA ASP A 346 6.11 -20.15 12.90
C ASP A 346 6.94 -20.90 11.85
N PRO A 347 6.47 -21.08 10.62
CA PRO A 347 7.27 -21.66 9.54
C PRO A 347 8.25 -20.62 8.96
N GLY A 348 9.06 -19.95 9.81
CA GLY A 348 10.18 -19.14 9.37
C GLY A 348 9.83 -17.80 8.74
N GLU A 349 8.85 -17.05 9.27
CA GLU A 349 8.77 -15.61 8.96
C GLU A 349 10.05 -14.93 9.46
N LYS A 350 10.85 -14.42 8.51
CA LYS A 350 11.99 -13.53 8.86
C LYS A 350 11.42 -12.39 9.70
N VAL A 351 11.83 -12.33 10.96
CA VAL A 351 11.40 -11.27 11.88
C VAL A 351 11.84 -9.94 11.29
N LEU A 352 10.99 -8.91 11.35
CA LEU A 352 11.28 -7.54 10.86
C LEU A 352 12.65 -7.02 11.35
N LEU A 353 13.13 -7.51 12.49
CA LEU A 353 14.45 -7.26 13.06
C LEU A 353 15.62 -7.79 12.22
N ASP A 354 15.43 -8.86 11.42
CA ASP A 354 16.49 -9.35 10.51
C ASP A 354 16.63 -8.42 9.29
N TYR A 355 15.58 -7.70 8.90
CA TYR A 355 15.67 -6.64 7.90
C TYR A 355 16.34 -5.35 8.42
N LEU A 356 16.41 -5.18 9.75
CA LEU A 356 17.01 -4.01 10.39
C LEU A 356 18.49 -4.21 10.78
N ARG A 357 19.10 -5.35 10.46
CA ARG A 357 20.56 -5.53 10.55
C ARG A 357 21.25 -4.70 9.47
N ILE A 358 21.39 -3.41 9.74
CA ILE A 358 22.00 -2.41 8.85
C ILE A 358 23.39 -2.83 8.38
N GLU A 359 24.16 -3.52 9.21
CA GLU A 359 25.52 -3.99 8.88
C GLU A 359 25.54 -5.08 7.79
N SER A 360 24.57 -5.99 7.79
CA SER A 360 24.47 -7.02 6.74
C SER A 360 23.92 -6.46 5.42
N LEU A 361 23.14 -5.38 5.49
CA LEU A 361 22.57 -4.70 4.32
C LEU A 361 23.64 -3.91 3.55
N ILE A 362 24.55 -3.24 4.27
CA ILE A 362 25.63 -2.45 3.66
C ILE A 362 26.68 -3.35 3.03
N THR A 363 27.05 -4.47 3.69
CA THR A 363 28.07 -5.40 3.17
C THR A 363 27.58 -6.20 1.96
N ALA A 364 26.32 -6.56 1.88
CA ALA A 364 25.78 -7.32 0.75
C ALA A 364 25.74 -6.49 -0.55
N GLU A 365 25.48 -5.20 -0.45
CA GLU A 365 25.38 -4.32 -1.63
C GLU A 365 26.76 -3.92 -2.18
N ILE A 366 27.77 -3.75 -1.31
CA ILE A 366 29.15 -3.43 -1.72
C ILE A 366 29.81 -4.61 -2.43
N VAL A 367 29.45 -5.86 -2.08
CA VAL A 367 30.03 -7.06 -2.69
C VAL A 367 29.32 -7.46 -3.99
N SER A 368 28.05 -7.08 -4.18
CA SER A 368 27.29 -7.44 -5.41
C SER A 368 27.56 -6.52 -6.61
N ASP A 369 28.09 -5.31 -6.38
CA ASP A 369 28.37 -4.31 -7.44
C ASP A 369 29.84 -4.26 -7.89
N MET A 370 30.70 -5.16 -7.41
CA MET A 370 32.04 -5.29 -8.01
C MET A 370 31.91 -6.16 -9.28
N PRO A 371 32.01 -5.56 -10.49
CA PRO A 371 32.19 -6.36 -11.68
C PRO A 371 33.49 -7.14 -11.50
N SER A 372 33.40 -8.47 -11.63
CA SER A 372 34.57 -9.35 -11.70
C SER A 372 35.48 -8.82 -12.82
N ALA A 373 36.55 -8.14 -12.43
CA ALA A 373 37.55 -7.70 -13.37
C ALA A 373 38.14 -8.94 -14.08
N PRO A 374 38.27 -8.89 -15.42
CA PRO A 374 38.98 -9.95 -16.12
C PRO A 374 40.43 -9.98 -15.62
N ALA A 375 40.92 -11.19 -15.32
CA ALA A 375 42.30 -11.41 -14.96
C ALA A 375 43.20 -10.86 -16.06
N HIS A 376 43.84 -9.74 -15.79
CA HIS A 376 44.89 -9.21 -16.60
C HIS A 376 46.20 -9.23 -15.81
N ASP A 377 47.24 -9.77 -16.46
CA ASP A 377 48.61 -9.90 -15.98
C ASP A 377 49.14 -8.64 -15.33
N ASP A 378 49.87 -8.83 -14.23
CA ASP A 378 50.62 -7.82 -13.48
C ASP A 378 51.56 -6.96 -14.33
N PRO A 379 51.58 -5.67 -14.06
CA PRO A 379 52.86 -4.94 -14.00
C PRO A 379 53.13 -4.50 -12.57
N ARG A 380 54.19 -5.10 -11.99
CA ARG A 380 54.82 -4.67 -10.77
C ARG A 380 55.21 -3.20 -10.86
N PHE A 381 54.67 -2.37 -9.98
CA PHE A 381 55.22 -1.03 -9.70
C PHE A 381 55.61 -0.95 -8.21
N GLY A 382 56.79 -0.39 -8.02
CA GLY A 382 57.62 -0.43 -6.83
C GLY A 382 57.03 0.23 -5.57
N GLY A 383 57.59 -0.22 -4.46
CA GLY A 383 57.32 0.21 -3.12
C GLY A 383 57.50 1.70 -2.86
N GLY A 384 56.63 2.24 -2.07
CA GLY A 384 56.76 3.52 -1.41
C GLY A 384 56.18 3.39 -0.02
N ASP A 385 57.04 3.31 1.00
CA ASP A 385 56.70 3.42 2.40
C ASP A 385 56.16 4.82 2.71
N PHE A 386 54.90 4.89 3.13
CA PHE A 386 54.37 6.06 3.82
C PHE A 386 54.19 5.72 5.31
N GLY A 387 55.16 6.19 6.09
CA GLY A 387 55.12 6.13 7.55
C GLY A 387 54.02 7.04 8.09
N GLY A 388 53.03 6.46 8.72
CA GLY A 388 52.04 7.13 9.56
C GLY A 388 52.54 7.21 10.99
N GLY A 389 52.87 8.41 11.47
CA GLY A 389 53.22 8.65 12.86
C GLY A 389 52.06 8.48 13.80
N GLY A 390 52.05 7.46 14.62
CA GLY A 390 51.17 7.31 15.78
C GLY A 390 51.83 7.94 17.00
N ALA A 391 51.23 8.95 17.60
CA ALA A 391 51.56 9.43 18.92
C ALA A 391 50.80 8.59 19.97
N SER A 392 51.56 7.86 20.77
CA SER A 392 51.10 7.23 22.01
C SER A 392 51.56 8.08 23.17
N GLU A 393 50.68 8.65 23.94
CA GLU A 393 50.93 9.12 25.29
C GLU A 393 50.33 8.19 26.31
N SER A 394 51.20 7.64 27.16
CA SER A 394 50.89 6.93 28.37
C SER A 394 50.91 7.89 29.57
N PHE A 395 49.89 7.91 30.36
CA PHE A 395 49.97 8.07 31.81
C PHE A 395 48.89 7.22 32.46
#